data_ed6c231ba83b79eacedf32eea6234b70
#
_entry.id   ed6c231ba83b79eacedf32eea6234b70
#
_cell.length_a   1.000
_cell.length_b   1.000
_cell.length_c   1.000
_cell.angle_alpha   90.00
_cell.angle_beta   90.00
_cell.angle_gamma   90.00
#
_symmetry.space_group_name_H-M   'P 1'
#
loop_
_entity.id
_entity.type
_entity.pdbx_description
1 polymer ?
#
loop_
_entity_poly.entity_id
_entity_poly.type
_entity_poly.pdbx_seq_one_letter_code
_entity_poly.pdbx_strand_id
1 'polypeptide(L)'
;GKSIPDRAVEELDRIGKRHLQENYLQSVRLIIGPGEPTKNLKQSAQISKVSIIKAMTLQKLVELKAKYPGAINLLELKQYLEPGQIDDKINEYIAKIEKEIKLRSHIIQLVKRHLEKTGAKDAQVGNLCIAYLYDHPPQNLKDKELYDILIELSSPLTGYLGRTKEDDWKKDRFYYLRDLPIN
;
A
#
# COMPACT_ATOMS: atom_id res chain seq x y z
N GLY A 1 -17.26 -3.69 -25.93
CA GLY A 1 -15.79 -3.58 -25.84
C GLY A 1 -15.15 -4.84 -26.40
N LYS A 2 -14.00 -4.71 -27.05
CA LYS A 2 -13.28 -5.88 -27.57
C LYS A 2 -12.80 -6.74 -26.39
N SER A 3 -13.15 -8.03 -26.38
CA SER A 3 -12.61 -8.99 -25.41
C SER A 3 -11.15 -9.30 -25.73
N ILE A 4 -10.40 -9.73 -24.70
CA ILE A 4 -9.05 -10.27 -24.89
C ILE A 4 -9.16 -11.55 -25.68
N PRO A 5 -8.37 -11.76 -26.78
CA PRO A 5 -8.39 -13.01 -27.52
C PRO A 5 -7.93 -14.19 -26.64
N ASP A 6 -8.61 -15.33 -26.74
CA ASP A 6 -8.27 -16.54 -25.95
C ASP A 6 -6.82 -17.01 -26.20
N ARG A 7 -6.29 -16.82 -27.42
CA ARG A 7 -4.88 -17.11 -27.78
C ARG A 7 -3.84 -16.23 -27.10
N ALA A 8 -4.24 -15.13 -26.43
CA ALA A 8 -3.29 -14.21 -25.79
C ALA A 8 -2.44 -14.90 -24.71
N VAL A 9 -3.01 -15.89 -24.00
CA VAL A 9 -2.29 -16.67 -22.99
C VAL A 9 -1.21 -17.53 -23.62
N GLU A 10 -1.53 -18.21 -24.73
CA GLU A 10 -0.58 -19.06 -25.45
C GLU A 10 0.55 -18.25 -26.05
N GLU A 11 0.26 -17.09 -26.65
CA GLU A 11 1.28 -16.17 -27.17
C GLU A 11 2.19 -15.67 -26.08
N LEU A 12 1.64 -15.24 -24.91
CA LEU A 12 2.43 -14.78 -23.78
C LEU A 12 3.32 -15.90 -23.24
N ASP A 13 2.81 -17.13 -23.15
CA ASP A 13 3.57 -18.29 -22.71
C ASP A 13 4.76 -18.57 -23.66
N ARG A 14 4.50 -18.58 -24.96
CA ARG A 14 5.52 -18.81 -26.01
C ARG A 14 6.59 -17.74 -25.99
N ILE A 15 6.19 -16.46 -25.90
CA ILE A 15 7.14 -15.33 -25.85
C ILE A 15 7.94 -15.40 -24.55
N GLY A 16 7.29 -15.67 -23.43
CA GLY A 16 7.93 -15.79 -22.12
C GLY A 16 8.99 -16.89 -22.10
N LYS A 17 8.68 -18.09 -22.59
CA LYS A 17 9.65 -19.19 -22.67
C LYS A 17 10.86 -18.84 -23.54
N ARG A 18 10.63 -18.12 -24.65
CA ARG A 18 11.71 -17.71 -25.57
C ARG A 18 12.64 -16.66 -24.98
N HIS A 19 12.10 -15.68 -24.27
CA HIS A 19 12.87 -14.50 -23.84
C HIS A 19 13.33 -14.55 -22.39
N LEU A 20 12.62 -15.26 -21.50
CA LEU A 20 12.95 -15.35 -20.08
C LEU A 20 13.81 -16.58 -19.72
N GLN A 21 13.82 -17.60 -20.59
CA GLN A 21 14.62 -18.81 -20.42
C GLN A 21 14.55 -19.35 -18.97
N GLU A 22 15.66 -19.36 -18.24
CA GLU A 22 15.75 -19.86 -16.85
C GLU A 22 14.88 -19.07 -15.87
N ASN A 23 14.64 -17.78 -16.14
CA ASN A 23 13.82 -16.92 -15.30
C ASN A 23 12.32 -17.07 -15.58
N TYR A 24 11.91 -17.86 -16.58
CA TYR A 24 10.52 -18.01 -16.98
C TYR A 24 9.61 -18.44 -15.84
N LEU A 25 10.01 -19.41 -15.02
CA LEU A 25 9.21 -19.95 -13.93
C LEU A 25 9.08 -18.96 -12.74
N GLN A 26 10.03 -18.04 -12.60
CA GLN A 26 10.06 -17.05 -11.52
C GLN A 26 9.39 -15.73 -11.92
N SER A 27 9.11 -15.54 -13.21
CA SER A 27 8.51 -14.33 -13.73
C SER A 27 7.01 -14.28 -13.52
N VAL A 28 6.50 -13.09 -13.24
CA VAL A 28 5.06 -12.82 -13.28
C VAL A 28 4.68 -12.47 -14.72
N ARG A 29 3.66 -13.15 -15.23
CA ARG A 29 3.13 -12.93 -16.57
C ARG A 29 1.73 -12.34 -16.43
N LEU A 30 1.53 -11.16 -17.00
CA LEU A 30 0.33 -10.37 -16.82
C LEU A 30 -0.30 -10.00 -18.16
N ILE A 31 -1.59 -10.27 -18.31
CA ILE A 31 -2.41 -9.79 -19.42
C ILE A 31 -3.28 -8.65 -18.91
N ILE A 32 -3.24 -7.52 -19.61
CA ILE A 32 -4.09 -6.36 -19.33
C ILE A 32 -5.16 -6.26 -20.40
N GLY A 33 -6.43 -6.24 -20.00
CA GLY A 33 -7.56 -6.17 -20.91
C GLY A 33 -8.55 -5.06 -20.60
N PRO A 34 -9.31 -4.61 -21.61
CA PRO A 34 -10.28 -3.52 -21.44
C PRO A 34 -11.56 -3.92 -20.67
N GLY A 35 -11.86 -5.21 -20.59
CA GLY A 35 -13.10 -5.70 -20.00
C GLY A 35 -12.98 -7.07 -19.33
N GLU A 36 -14.14 -7.70 -19.08
CA GLU A 36 -14.17 -9.03 -18.47
C GLU A 36 -13.54 -10.08 -19.39
N PRO A 37 -12.64 -10.93 -18.87
CA PRO A 37 -12.10 -12.06 -19.61
C PRO A 37 -13.17 -13.13 -19.83
N THR A 38 -13.10 -13.81 -20.98
CA THR A 38 -13.97 -14.96 -21.26
C THR A 38 -13.72 -16.10 -20.27
N LYS A 39 -14.68 -17.02 -20.14
CA LYS A 39 -14.50 -18.21 -19.30
C LYS A 39 -13.32 -19.05 -19.74
N ASN A 40 -13.14 -19.22 -21.07
CA ASN A 40 -12.01 -19.96 -21.64
C ASN A 40 -10.67 -19.29 -21.32
N LEU A 41 -10.60 -17.97 -21.45
CA LEU A 41 -9.39 -17.21 -21.12
C LEU A 41 -9.00 -17.36 -19.64
N LYS A 42 -9.99 -17.31 -18.72
CA LYS A 42 -9.75 -17.54 -17.28
C LYS A 42 -9.18 -18.93 -17.01
N GLN A 43 -9.73 -19.98 -17.66
CA GLN A 43 -9.23 -21.35 -17.51
C GLN A 43 -7.81 -21.50 -18.05
N SER A 44 -7.54 -21.00 -19.27
CA SER A 44 -6.22 -21.02 -19.88
C SER A 44 -5.17 -20.28 -19.04
N ALA A 45 -5.55 -19.14 -18.46
CA ALA A 45 -4.68 -18.35 -17.59
C ALA A 45 -4.31 -19.11 -16.30
N GLN A 46 -5.24 -19.84 -15.70
CA GLN A 46 -4.98 -20.71 -14.54
C GLN A 46 -3.95 -21.80 -14.88
N ILE A 47 -4.17 -22.51 -15.99
CA ILE A 47 -3.29 -23.61 -16.44
C ILE A 47 -1.90 -23.11 -16.75
N SER A 48 -1.80 -22.00 -17.48
CA SER A 48 -0.52 -21.42 -17.92
C SER A 48 0.14 -20.50 -16.88
N LYS A 49 -0.44 -20.39 -15.67
CA LYS A 49 0.06 -19.53 -14.58
C LYS A 49 0.23 -18.06 -15.01
N VAL A 50 -0.75 -17.52 -15.69
CA VAL A 50 -0.81 -16.13 -16.15
C VAL A 50 -1.85 -15.37 -15.33
N SER A 51 -1.55 -14.16 -14.92
CA SER A 51 -2.48 -13.25 -14.28
C SER A 51 -3.22 -12.41 -15.31
N ILE A 52 -4.49 -12.10 -15.07
CA ILE A 52 -5.30 -11.21 -15.92
C ILE A 52 -5.83 -10.08 -15.07
N ILE A 53 -5.65 -8.86 -15.52
CA ILE A 53 -6.16 -7.65 -14.87
C ILE A 53 -6.89 -6.75 -15.87
N LYS A 54 -7.98 -6.12 -15.44
CA LYS A 54 -8.63 -5.07 -16.22
C LYS A 54 -7.79 -3.78 -16.21
N ALA A 55 -7.78 -3.09 -17.35
CA ALA A 55 -7.09 -1.81 -17.47
C ALA A 55 -7.56 -0.80 -16.41
N MET A 56 -8.86 -0.77 -16.08
CA MET A 56 -9.41 0.10 -15.03
C MET A 56 -8.85 -0.23 -13.62
N THR A 57 -8.64 -1.49 -13.31
CA THR A 57 -8.05 -1.90 -12.02
C THR A 57 -6.58 -1.52 -11.96
N LEU A 58 -5.84 -1.72 -13.05
CA LEU A 58 -4.46 -1.26 -13.16
C LEU A 58 -4.36 0.26 -13.04
N GLN A 59 -5.28 1.00 -13.67
CA GLN A 59 -5.33 2.46 -13.58
C GLN A 59 -5.45 2.92 -12.12
N LYS A 60 -6.34 2.34 -11.32
CA LYS A 60 -6.47 2.67 -9.89
C LYS A 60 -5.15 2.48 -9.13
N LEU A 61 -4.42 1.40 -9.42
CA LEU A 61 -3.12 1.13 -8.81
C LEU A 61 -2.08 2.19 -9.21
N VAL A 62 -2.07 2.60 -10.47
CA VAL A 62 -1.19 3.65 -10.98
C VAL A 62 -1.53 5.01 -10.35
N GLU A 63 -2.80 5.35 -10.23
CA GLU A 63 -3.28 6.57 -9.58
C GLU A 63 -2.89 6.60 -8.10
N LEU A 64 -3.04 5.46 -7.39
CA LEU A 64 -2.60 5.34 -6.00
C LEU A 64 -1.10 5.57 -5.88
N LYS A 65 -0.29 4.98 -6.77
CA LYS A 65 1.17 5.18 -6.80
C LYS A 65 1.54 6.63 -7.14
N ALA A 66 0.83 7.27 -8.06
CA ALA A 66 1.09 8.66 -8.43
C ALA A 66 0.78 9.61 -7.25
N LYS A 67 -0.31 9.34 -6.53
CA LYS A 67 -0.73 10.13 -5.36
C LYS A 67 0.18 9.89 -4.14
N TYR A 68 0.64 8.65 -3.94
CA TYR A 68 1.48 8.23 -2.81
C TYR A 68 2.66 7.39 -3.30
N PRO A 69 3.74 8.00 -3.80
CA PRO A 69 4.84 7.30 -4.48
C PRO A 69 5.49 6.16 -3.67
N GLY A 70 5.53 6.30 -2.34
CA GLY A 70 6.09 5.30 -1.43
C GLY A 70 5.12 4.21 -0.94
N ALA A 71 3.82 4.31 -1.26
CA ALA A 71 2.80 3.44 -0.66
C ALA A 71 2.77 2.02 -1.26
N ILE A 72 3.22 1.84 -2.50
CA ILE A 72 3.20 0.53 -3.16
C ILE A 72 4.55 -0.15 -3.01
N ASN A 73 4.56 -1.28 -2.29
CA ASN A 73 5.69 -2.18 -2.21
C ASN A 73 5.54 -3.26 -3.31
N LEU A 74 6.47 -3.28 -4.27
CA LEU A 74 6.42 -4.22 -5.40
C LEU A 74 6.60 -5.68 -4.97
N LEU A 75 7.36 -5.95 -3.90
CA LEU A 75 7.52 -7.31 -3.37
C LEU A 75 6.22 -7.80 -2.74
N GLU A 76 5.51 -6.93 -2.05
CA GLU A 76 4.19 -7.24 -1.51
C GLU A 76 3.15 -7.38 -2.62
N LEU A 77 3.12 -6.46 -3.59
CA LEU A 77 2.23 -6.52 -4.74
C LEU A 77 2.37 -7.86 -5.49
N LYS A 78 3.58 -8.40 -5.59
CA LYS A 78 3.83 -9.70 -6.24
C LYS A 78 2.98 -10.82 -5.64
N GLN A 79 2.67 -10.79 -4.35
CA GLN A 79 1.86 -11.81 -3.66
C GLN A 79 0.39 -11.82 -4.12
N TYR A 80 -0.09 -10.71 -4.70
CA TYR A 80 -1.44 -10.57 -5.24
C TYR A 80 -1.53 -10.92 -6.73
N LEU A 81 -0.38 -11.13 -7.40
CA LEU A 81 -0.31 -11.46 -8.83
C LEU A 81 -0.37 -12.99 -9.02
N GLU A 82 -1.47 -13.59 -8.61
CA GLU A 82 -1.73 -15.02 -8.76
C GLU A 82 -2.30 -15.38 -10.14
N PRO A 83 -2.22 -16.67 -10.56
CA PRO A 83 -2.84 -17.11 -11.82
C PRO A 83 -4.35 -16.86 -11.88
N GLY A 84 -4.84 -16.45 -13.06
CA GLY A 84 -6.26 -16.16 -13.30
C GLY A 84 -6.60 -14.68 -13.20
N GLN A 85 -7.89 -14.37 -13.04
CA GLN A 85 -8.34 -12.98 -12.89
C GLN A 85 -8.05 -12.46 -11.48
N ILE A 86 -7.31 -11.34 -11.40
CA ILE A 86 -6.78 -10.81 -10.12
C ILE A 86 -7.39 -9.48 -9.69
N ASP A 87 -8.42 -8.97 -10.39
CA ASP A 87 -9.01 -7.66 -10.10
C ASP A 87 -9.43 -7.50 -8.64
N ASP A 88 -10.09 -8.50 -8.06
CA ASP A 88 -10.57 -8.43 -6.68
C ASP A 88 -9.40 -8.37 -5.69
N LYS A 89 -8.37 -9.19 -5.90
CA LYS A 89 -7.15 -9.19 -5.07
C LYS A 89 -6.41 -7.87 -5.14
N ILE A 90 -6.29 -7.27 -6.32
CA ILE A 90 -5.68 -5.95 -6.48
C ILE A 90 -6.53 -4.87 -5.82
N ASN A 91 -7.86 -4.93 -5.91
CA ASN A 91 -8.74 -4.01 -5.19
C ASN A 91 -8.61 -4.16 -3.66
N GLU A 92 -8.46 -5.39 -3.13
CA GLU A 92 -8.18 -5.64 -1.72
C GLU A 92 -6.84 -5.02 -1.29
N TYR A 93 -5.79 -5.18 -2.11
CA TYR A 93 -4.48 -4.57 -1.88
C TYR A 93 -4.57 -3.04 -1.85
N ILE A 94 -5.26 -2.43 -2.82
CA ILE A 94 -5.50 -0.98 -2.85
C ILE A 94 -6.23 -0.52 -1.57
N ALA A 95 -7.30 -1.21 -1.19
CA ALA A 95 -8.07 -0.89 0.01
C ALA A 95 -7.24 -1.00 1.30
N LYS A 96 -6.32 -1.97 1.38
CA LYS A 96 -5.36 -2.11 2.48
C LYS A 96 -4.46 -0.88 2.56
N ILE A 97 -3.84 -0.49 1.44
CA ILE A 97 -2.96 0.69 1.38
C ILE A 97 -3.72 1.98 1.76
N GLU A 98 -4.94 2.16 1.27
CA GLU A 98 -5.76 3.33 1.61
C GLU A 98 -6.07 3.40 3.11
N LYS A 99 -6.32 2.26 3.77
CA LYS A 99 -6.49 2.21 5.23
C LYS A 99 -5.21 2.61 5.96
N GLU A 100 -4.06 2.14 5.50
CA GLU A 100 -2.76 2.49 6.08
C GLU A 100 -2.45 3.98 5.91
N ILE A 101 -2.76 4.56 4.76
CA ILE A 101 -2.61 6.00 4.51
C ILE A 101 -3.52 6.81 5.44
N LYS A 102 -4.79 6.42 5.59
CA LYS A 102 -5.75 7.07 6.50
C LYS A 102 -5.26 7.02 7.95
N LEU A 103 -4.73 5.87 8.39
CA LEU A 103 -4.18 5.72 9.73
C LEU A 103 -2.99 6.65 9.96
N ARG A 104 -2.03 6.69 9.03
CA ARG A 104 -0.85 7.55 9.12
C ARG A 104 -1.22 9.03 9.12
N SER A 105 -2.15 9.43 8.27
CA SER A 105 -2.70 10.79 8.25
C SER A 105 -3.35 11.15 9.58
N HIS A 106 -4.17 10.25 10.14
CA HIS A 106 -4.81 10.45 11.44
C HIS A 106 -3.78 10.68 12.55
N ILE A 107 -2.70 9.87 12.58
CA ILE A 107 -1.63 9.99 13.58
C ILE A 107 -0.89 11.31 13.44
N ILE A 108 -0.58 11.75 12.21
CA ILE A 108 0.05 13.07 11.99
C ILE A 108 -0.85 14.20 12.50
N GLN A 109 -2.14 14.15 12.18
CA GLN A 109 -3.11 15.12 12.67
C GLN A 109 -3.31 15.07 14.19
N LEU A 110 -3.23 13.89 14.80
CA LEU A 110 -3.25 13.74 16.25
C LEU A 110 -2.08 14.51 16.90
N VAL A 111 -0.86 14.30 16.42
CA VAL A 111 0.33 15.02 16.91
C VAL A 111 0.13 16.53 16.77
N LYS A 112 -0.27 17.00 15.58
CA LYS A 112 -0.53 18.41 15.31
C LYS A 112 -1.53 19.01 16.28
N ARG A 113 -2.73 18.42 16.39
CA ARG A 113 -3.80 18.88 17.30
C ARG A 113 -3.38 18.85 18.77
N HIS A 114 -2.63 17.82 19.18
CA HIS A 114 -2.12 17.73 20.55
C HIS A 114 -1.20 18.90 20.89
N LEU A 115 -0.27 19.24 19.99
CA LEU A 115 0.65 20.37 20.16
C LEU A 115 -0.09 21.71 20.17
N GLU A 116 -1.06 21.90 19.27
CA GLU A 116 -1.89 23.11 19.23
C GLU A 116 -2.69 23.31 20.53
N LYS A 117 -3.29 22.23 21.06
CA LYS A 117 -4.07 22.27 22.31
C LYS A 117 -3.22 22.53 23.56
N THR A 118 -2.01 21.99 23.60
CA THR A 118 -1.13 22.12 24.77
C THR A 118 -0.21 23.35 24.72
N GLY A 119 -0.04 23.95 23.55
CA GLY A 119 0.96 24.98 23.30
C GLY A 119 2.41 24.48 23.39
N ALA A 120 2.61 23.16 23.45
CA ALA A 120 3.91 22.53 23.55
C ALA A 120 4.60 22.47 22.18
N LYS A 121 5.94 22.44 22.18
CA LYS A 121 6.75 22.29 20.94
C LYS A 121 6.85 20.85 20.49
N ASP A 122 6.71 19.90 21.42
CA ASP A 122 6.78 18.46 21.21
C ASP A 122 5.86 17.72 22.17
N ALA A 123 5.54 16.47 21.85
CA ALA A 123 4.70 15.60 22.69
C ALA A 123 5.39 14.27 22.98
N GLN A 124 5.35 13.84 24.25
CA GLN A 124 5.83 12.51 24.63
C GLN A 124 4.92 11.42 24.10
N VAL A 125 5.50 10.26 23.74
CA VAL A 125 4.75 9.08 23.28
C VAL A 125 3.65 8.67 24.24
N GLY A 126 3.91 8.66 25.55
CA GLY A 126 2.91 8.33 26.55
C GLY A 126 1.65 9.20 26.47
N ASN A 127 1.83 10.52 26.25
CA ASN A 127 0.71 11.45 26.09
C ASN A 127 -0.03 11.22 24.75
N LEU A 128 0.72 10.90 23.69
CA LEU A 128 0.14 10.58 22.38
C LEU A 128 -0.66 9.27 22.41
N CYS A 129 -0.21 8.26 23.15
CA CYS A 129 -0.97 7.01 23.37
C CYS A 129 -2.30 7.29 24.04
N ILE A 130 -2.32 8.10 25.09
CA ILE A 130 -3.57 8.51 25.77
C ILE A 130 -4.45 9.31 24.81
N ALA A 131 -3.89 10.30 24.11
CA ALA A 131 -4.65 11.12 23.17
C ALA A 131 -5.26 10.27 22.04
N TYR A 132 -4.54 9.27 21.54
CA TYR A 132 -4.98 8.36 20.49
C TYR A 132 -6.24 7.58 20.91
N LEU A 133 -6.30 7.08 22.14
CA LEU A 133 -7.45 6.33 22.65
C LEU A 133 -8.75 7.16 22.64
N TYR A 134 -8.64 8.47 22.86
CA TYR A 134 -9.81 9.38 22.94
C TYR A 134 -10.14 10.10 21.63
N ASP A 135 -9.32 9.92 20.56
CA ASP A 135 -9.46 10.65 19.29
C ASP A 135 -10.29 9.87 18.23
N HIS A 136 -11.05 8.86 18.62
CA HIS A 136 -11.83 8.02 17.70
C HIS A 136 -11.01 7.51 16.52
N PRO A 137 -9.92 6.78 16.76
CA PRO A 137 -9.00 6.38 15.71
C PRO A 137 -9.65 5.42 14.70
N PRO A 138 -9.20 5.43 13.44
CA PRO A 138 -9.73 4.53 12.41
C PRO A 138 -9.40 3.05 12.66
N GLN A 139 -8.45 2.78 13.56
CA GLN A 139 -8.01 1.44 13.96
C GLN A 139 -7.51 1.49 15.41
N ASN A 140 -7.84 0.47 16.21
CA ASN A 140 -7.27 0.32 17.54
C ASN A 140 -5.81 -0.18 17.44
N LEU A 141 -4.90 0.56 18.04
CA LEU A 141 -3.49 0.21 18.13
C LEU A 141 -3.07 0.03 19.58
N LYS A 142 -2.13 -0.89 19.81
CA LYS A 142 -1.38 -0.96 21.06
C LYS A 142 -0.34 0.16 21.10
N ASP A 143 0.09 0.58 22.28
CA ASP A 143 1.09 1.64 22.47
C ASP A 143 2.34 1.43 21.61
N LYS A 144 2.82 0.19 21.52
CA LYS A 144 4.03 -0.14 20.74
C LYS A 144 3.80 -0.01 19.25
N GLU A 145 2.62 -0.41 18.75
CA GLU A 145 2.26 -0.27 17.32
C GLU A 145 2.15 1.20 16.93
N LEU A 146 1.53 2.03 17.79
CA LEU A 146 1.50 3.48 17.59
C LEU A 146 2.91 4.07 17.55
N TYR A 147 3.78 3.67 18.49
CA TYR A 147 5.16 4.13 18.53
C TYR A 147 5.93 3.74 17.26
N ASP A 148 5.78 2.52 16.75
CA ASP A 148 6.46 2.07 15.54
C ASP A 148 6.04 2.89 14.31
N ILE A 149 4.76 3.29 14.22
CA ILE A 149 4.28 4.20 13.18
C ILE A 149 4.83 5.62 13.37
N LEU A 150 4.89 6.13 14.60
CA LEU A 150 5.49 7.43 14.89
C LEU A 150 6.98 7.48 14.48
N ILE A 151 7.74 6.39 14.73
CA ILE A 151 9.12 6.26 14.25
C ILE A 151 9.18 6.28 12.74
N GLU A 152 8.35 5.50 12.04
CA GLU A 152 8.27 5.49 10.57
C GLU A 152 8.03 6.90 10.03
N LEU A 153 7.04 7.61 10.58
CA LEU A 153 6.67 8.97 10.15
C LEU A 153 7.73 10.02 10.48
N SER A 154 8.63 9.75 11.44
CA SER A 154 9.75 10.62 11.80
C SER A 154 11.07 10.25 11.11
N SER A 155 11.06 9.24 10.25
CA SER A 155 12.23 8.90 9.44
C SER A 155 12.63 10.05 8.54
N PRO A 156 13.93 10.33 8.36
CA PRO A 156 14.40 11.35 7.41
C PRO A 156 13.89 11.14 5.97
N LEU A 157 13.55 9.90 5.61
CA LEU A 157 13.01 9.56 4.29
C LEU A 157 11.54 9.96 4.14
N THR A 158 10.76 9.99 5.23
CA THR A 158 9.36 10.39 5.23
C THR A 158 9.18 11.87 5.58
N GLY A 159 9.79 12.30 6.68
CA GLY A 159 9.87 13.70 7.09
C GLY A 159 8.51 14.36 7.41
N TYR A 160 7.53 13.60 7.93
CA TYR A 160 6.25 14.15 8.37
C TYR A 160 6.27 14.60 9.82
N LEU A 161 7.00 13.90 10.65
CA LEU A 161 7.24 14.23 12.05
C LEU A 161 8.74 14.38 12.29
N GLY A 162 9.12 15.12 13.33
CA GLY A 162 10.46 15.08 13.89
C GLY A 162 10.44 14.31 15.21
N ARG A 163 11.61 13.80 15.64
CA ARG A 163 11.76 12.99 16.85
C ARG A 163 12.96 13.43 17.67
N THR A 164 12.78 13.52 18.98
CA THR A 164 13.85 13.55 19.96
C THR A 164 13.83 12.25 20.75
N LYS A 165 14.91 11.48 20.66
CA LYS A 165 15.04 10.18 21.32
C LYS A 165 15.45 10.38 22.79
N GLU A 166 14.82 9.62 23.69
CA GLU A 166 15.13 9.54 25.12
C GLU A 166 15.57 8.10 25.47
N ASP A 167 15.97 7.87 26.73
CA ASP A 167 16.39 6.55 27.22
C ASP A 167 15.24 5.55 27.28
N ASP A 168 14.04 6.03 27.60
CA ASP A 168 12.80 5.25 27.60
C ASP A 168 11.94 5.67 26.41
N TRP A 169 11.56 4.70 25.57
CA TRP A 169 10.78 4.95 24.37
C TRP A 169 9.43 5.66 24.63
N LYS A 170 8.82 5.47 25.81
CA LYS A 170 7.60 6.18 26.20
C LYS A 170 7.83 7.68 26.47
N LYS A 171 9.08 8.07 26.70
CA LYS A 171 9.49 9.46 26.88
C LYS A 171 9.98 10.11 25.59
N ASP A 172 10.20 9.34 24.53
CA ASP A 172 10.52 9.90 23.21
C ASP A 172 9.49 10.99 22.85
N ARG A 173 9.99 12.03 22.20
CA ARG A 173 9.19 13.21 21.87
C ARG A 173 9.05 13.36 20.37
N PHE A 174 7.84 13.68 19.92
CA PHE A 174 7.54 13.90 18.52
C PHE A 174 6.98 15.31 18.32
N TYR A 175 7.34 15.91 17.18
CA TYR A 175 6.83 17.20 16.76
C TYR A 175 6.40 17.16 15.30
N TYR A 176 5.41 18.00 14.97
CA TYR A 176 4.82 18.07 13.64
C TYR A 176 5.74 18.84 12.68
N LEU A 177 5.90 18.37 11.44
CA LEU A 177 6.64 19.03 10.37
C LEU A 177 5.74 19.37 9.20
N ARG A 178 4.98 18.40 8.68
CA ARG A 178 4.09 18.60 7.52
C ARG A 178 3.01 17.52 7.44
N ASP A 179 1.94 17.82 6.70
CA ASP A 179 0.87 16.88 6.39
C ASP A 179 1.27 15.87 5.30
N LEU A 180 0.61 14.72 5.28
CA LEU A 180 0.59 13.85 4.10
C LEU A 180 -0.07 14.61 2.94
N PRO A 181 0.43 14.48 1.69
CA PRO A 181 -0.20 15.07 0.52
C PRO A 181 -1.51 14.33 0.20
N ILE A 182 -2.57 14.65 0.95
CA ILE A 182 -3.92 14.15 0.72
C ILE A 182 -4.63 15.21 -0.11
N ASN A 183 -4.59 15.07 -1.43
CA ASN A 183 -5.41 15.86 -2.36
C ASN A 183 -6.55 15.00 -2.86
#